data_811a9b2a611fcc9277f7112d213ae0e5
#
_entry.id   811a9b2a611fcc9277f7112d213ae0e5
#
_cell.length_a   1.000
_cell.length_b   1.000
_cell.length_c   1.000
_cell.angle_alpha   90.00
_cell.angle_beta   90.00
_cell.angle_gamma   90.00
#
_symmetry.space_group_name_H-M   'P 1'
#
loop_
_entity.id
_entity.type
_entity.pdbx_description
1 polymer ?
#
loop_
_entity_poly.entity_id
_entity_poly.type
_entity_poly.pdbx_seq_one_letter_code
_entity_poly.pdbx_strand_id
1 'polypeptide(L)'
;EWNGNLALRWKWNENNFLKLGFNYKNKSRDYKATRFYYNLNKINPTVTDIYDTDGFLNQENIADGNVTVQRVMQPKDSYRAGNEIYSGYLLTDFYPVPSLLVNLGVRYEISKQWVDYATDGGDWYAERRNLDKNDFFPTLNLKYTVNDANSIRFSASRTITRPSFIEMAPFLYQESYGSA
;
A
#
# COMPACT_ATOMS: atom_id res chain seq x y z
N GLU A 1 -9.95 7.09 -0.71
CA GLU A 1 -8.75 7.59 -1.40
C GLU A 1 -9.14 8.73 -2.33
N TRP A 2 -8.42 9.85 -2.25
CA TRP A 2 -8.56 11.02 -3.10
C TRP A 2 -7.26 11.25 -3.86
N ASN A 3 -7.37 11.56 -5.15
CA ASN A 3 -6.25 11.88 -5.99
C ASN A 3 -6.63 13.05 -6.92
N GLY A 4 -5.91 14.16 -6.80
CA GLY A 4 -6.06 15.36 -7.62
C GLY A 4 -4.78 15.60 -8.42
N ASN A 5 -4.92 15.90 -9.71
CA ASN A 5 -3.80 16.24 -10.58
C ASN A 5 -4.12 17.49 -11.39
N LEU A 6 -3.18 18.44 -11.40
CA LEU A 6 -3.22 19.63 -12.25
C LEU A 6 -1.93 19.68 -13.05
N ALA A 7 -2.03 19.88 -14.36
CA ALA A 7 -0.86 19.99 -15.21
C ALA A 7 -1.05 21.02 -16.30
N LEU A 8 0.02 21.78 -16.55
CA LEU A 8 0.15 22.73 -17.64
C LEU A 8 1.22 22.21 -18.60
N ARG A 9 0.93 22.25 -19.88
CA ARG A 9 1.88 21.88 -20.94
C ARG A 9 2.05 23.05 -21.90
N TRP A 10 3.27 23.51 -22.01
CA TRP A 10 3.67 24.55 -22.93
C TRP A 10 4.53 23.94 -24.04
N LYS A 11 4.15 24.17 -25.30
CA LYS A 11 4.91 23.77 -26.49
C LYS A 11 5.54 25.01 -27.10
N TRP A 12 6.86 24.99 -27.30
CA TRP A 12 7.54 26.09 -28.02
C TRP A 12 7.85 25.76 -29.50
N ASN A 13 7.70 24.45 -29.84
CA ASN A 13 7.59 24.01 -31.25
C ASN A 13 6.84 22.66 -31.29
N GLU A 14 6.72 22.05 -32.47
CA GLU A 14 5.93 20.82 -32.67
C GLU A 14 6.44 19.65 -31.82
N ASN A 15 7.76 19.54 -31.63
CA ASN A 15 8.41 18.38 -31.04
C ASN A 15 8.91 18.63 -29.62
N ASN A 16 8.98 19.90 -29.18
CA ASN A 16 9.53 20.26 -27.88
C ASN A 16 8.44 20.81 -26.95
N PHE A 17 8.45 20.37 -25.71
CA PHE A 17 7.52 20.87 -24.71
C PHE A 17 8.11 20.89 -23.31
N LEU A 18 7.50 21.70 -22.46
CA LEU A 18 7.67 21.72 -21.03
C LEU A 18 6.32 21.43 -20.37
N LYS A 19 6.31 20.51 -19.42
CA LYS A 19 5.14 20.18 -18.61
C LYS A 19 5.45 20.42 -17.15
N LEU A 20 4.66 21.26 -16.51
CA LEU A 20 4.65 21.50 -15.09
C LEU A 20 3.38 20.89 -14.51
N GLY A 21 3.47 20.21 -13.38
CA GLY A 21 2.28 19.67 -12.75
C GLY A 21 2.40 19.55 -11.25
N PHE A 22 1.22 19.46 -10.63
CA PHE A 22 1.05 19.22 -9.22
C PHE A 22 0.13 18.03 -9.04
N ASN A 23 0.44 17.16 -8.08
CA ASN A 23 -0.40 16.04 -7.70
C ASN A 23 -0.59 16.02 -6.18
N TYR A 24 -1.82 15.83 -5.74
CA TYR A 24 -2.18 15.57 -4.36
C TYR A 24 -2.85 14.21 -4.26
N LYS A 25 -2.39 13.40 -3.32
CA LYS A 25 -2.97 12.10 -3.00
C LYS A 25 -3.22 12.00 -1.50
N ASN A 26 -4.43 11.59 -1.14
CA ASN A 26 -4.81 11.26 0.24
C ASN A 26 -5.41 9.87 0.27
N LYS A 27 -4.92 9.04 1.19
CA LYS A 27 -5.42 7.70 1.42
C LYS A 27 -5.59 7.49 2.91
N SER A 28 -6.75 7.03 3.33
CA SER A 28 -7.02 6.61 4.70
C SER A 28 -7.47 5.15 4.73
N ARG A 29 -7.20 4.49 5.84
CA ARG A 29 -7.59 3.11 6.07
C ARG A 29 -7.96 2.91 7.54
N ASP A 30 -9.09 2.29 7.78
CA ASP A 30 -9.48 1.72 9.09
C ASP A 30 -9.52 0.19 8.91
N TYR A 31 -8.73 -0.49 9.71
CA TYR A 31 -8.63 -1.95 9.68
C TYR A 31 -8.97 -2.51 11.06
N LYS A 32 -9.87 -3.51 11.08
CA LYS A 32 -10.27 -4.24 12.28
C LYS A 32 -10.35 -5.72 11.98
N ALA A 33 -9.61 -6.52 12.72
CA ALA A 33 -9.74 -7.96 12.66
C ALA A 33 -10.71 -8.46 13.73
N THR A 34 -11.56 -9.38 13.35
CA THR A 34 -12.43 -10.11 14.27
C THR A 34 -12.07 -11.58 14.19
N ARG A 35 -11.79 -12.18 15.32
CA ARG A 35 -11.51 -13.62 15.42
C ARG A 35 -12.72 -14.33 15.96
N PHE A 36 -12.99 -15.49 15.39
CA PHE A 36 -14.00 -16.41 15.89
C PHE A 36 -13.32 -17.67 16.40
N TYR A 37 -13.56 -18.01 17.65
CA TYR A 37 -13.11 -19.25 18.25
C TYR A 37 -14.28 -20.17 18.45
N TYR A 38 -14.10 -21.42 18.05
CA TYR A 38 -15.06 -22.50 18.25
C TYR A 38 -14.54 -23.35 19.41
N ASN A 39 -15.21 -23.28 20.55
CA ASN A 39 -14.87 -24.10 21.71
C ASN A 39 -15.70 -25.37 21.69
N LEU A 40 -15.05 -26.52 21.58
CA LEU A 40 -15.68 -27.85 21.59
C LEU A 40 -15.83 -28.33 23.05
N ASN A 41 -16.87 -27.85 23.72
CA ASN A 41 -17.02 -28.06 25.17
C ASN A 41 -17.32 -29.52 25.55
N LYS A 42 -18.14 -30.20 24.74
CA LYS A 42 -18.59 -31.58 25.01
C LYS A 42 -18.33 -32.54 23.84
N ILE A 43 -17.58 -32.09 22.85
CA ILE A 43 -17.19 -32.93 21.71
C ILE A 43 -15.83 -33.54 22.04
N ASN A 44 -15.79 -34.87 22.03
CA ASN A 44 -14.53 -35.60 22.22
C ASN A 44 -13.68 -35.59 20.96
N PRO A 45 -12.57 -34.85 20.90
CA PRO A 45 -11.73 -34.76 19.69
C PRO A 45 -11.06 -36.08 19.31
N THR A 46 -11.05 -37.06 20.20
CA THR A 46 -10.48 -38.39 19.93
C THR A 46 -11.44 -39.29 19.10
N VAL A 47 -12.74 -38.99 19.16
CA VAL A 47 -13.78 -39.81 18.50
C VAL A 47 -14.43 -39.06 17.32
N THR A 48 -14.35 -37.73 17.32
CA THR A 48 -14.95 -36.88 16.30
C THR A 48 -13.92 -36.58 15.22
N ASP A 49 -14.28 -36.79 13.97
CA ASP A 49 -13.46 -36.37 12.85
C ASP A 49 -13.44 -34.82 12.78
N ILE A 50 -12.32 -34.24 13.17
CA ILE A 50 -12.14 -32.78 13.17
C ILE A 50 -12.10 -32.18 11.77
N TYR A 51 -11.94 -32.99 10.74
CA TYR A 51 -11.98 -32.57 9.33
C TYR A 51 -13.41 -32.56 8.77
N ASP A 52 -14.35 -33.26 9.40
CA ASP A 52 -15.77 -33.20 9.11
C ASP A 52 -16.41 -32.05 9.94
N THR A 53 -16.21 -30.81 9.45
CA THR A 53 -16.72 -29.61 10.14
C THR A 53 -18.26 -29.62 10.25
N ASP A 54 -18.96 -30.15 9.28
CA ASP A 54 -20.42 -30.19 9.28
C ASP A 54 -20.94 -31.17 10.32
N GLY A 55 -20.17 -32.20 10.64
CA GLY A 55 -20.50 -33.21 11.65
C GLY A 55 -20.55 -32.63 13.07
N PHE A 56 -19.77 -31.59 13.38
CA PHE A 56 -19.76 -31.00 14.72
C PHE A 56 -20.18 -29.52 14.76
N LEU A 57 -19.96 -28.72 13.72
CA LEU A 57 -20.42 -27.32 13.64
C LEU A 57 -21.85 -27.24 13.08
N ASN A 58 -22.78 -27.95 13.68
CA ASN A 58 -24.18 -27.94 13.30
C ASN A 58 -25.05 -27.20 14.31
N GLN A 59 -26.26 -26.86 13.90
CA GLN A 59 -27.19 -26.07 14.70
C GLN A 59 -27.58 -26.77 16.01
N GLU A 60 -27.66 -28.09 16.02
CA GLU A 60 -27.98 -28.90 17.20
C GLU A 60 -26.88 -28.79 18.25
N ASN A 61 -25.61 -29.03 17.89
CA ASN A 61 -24.47 -28.91 18.77
C ASN A 61 -24.27 -27.49 19.33
N ILE A 62 -24.60 -26.48 18.55
CA ILE A 62 -24.55 -25.08 19.00
C ILE A 62 -25.69 -24.80 19.99
N ALA A 63 -26.91 -25.24 19.71
CA ALA A 63 -28.08 -25.07 20.58
C ALA A 63 -27.92 -25.77 21.92
N ASP A 64 -27.34 -26.97 21.90
CA ASP A 64 -27.09 -27.79 23.10
C ASP A 64 -25.84 -27.33 23.91
N GLY A 65 -25.12 -26.33 23.40
CA GLY A 65 -23.89 -25.82 24.04
C GLY A 65 -22.71 -26.78 23.96
N ASN A 66 -22.76 -27.80 23.12
CA ASN A 66 -21.65 -28.71 22.84
C ASN A 66 -20.53 -27.98 22.12
N VAL A 67 -20.91 -27.03 21.26
CA VAL A 67 -20.02 -26.09 20.57
C VAL A 67 -20.44 -24.68 20.92
N THR A 68 -19.51 -23.85 21.40
CA THR A 68 -19.73 -22.42 21.59
C THR A 68 -18.87 -21.59 20.66
N VAL A 69 -19.47 -20.56 20.08
CA VAL A 69 -18.80 -19.62 19.18
C VAL A 69 -18.50 -18.34 19.96
N GLN A 70 -17.23 -18.03 20.11
CA GLN A 70 -16.78 -16.81 20.76
C GLN A 70 -16.23 -15.84 19.73
N ARG A 71 -16.81 -14.65 19.68
CA ARG A 71 -16.31 -13.53 18.88
C ARG A 71 -15.34 -12.69 19.71
N VAL A 72 -14.12 -12.53 19.26
CA VAL A 72 -13.10 -11.75 19.94
C VAL A 72 -12.61 -10.63 19.04
N MET A 73 -12.63 -9.41 19.55
CA MET A 73 -12.02 -8.22 18.94
C MET A 73 -11.02 -7.65 19.95
N GLN A 74 -9.77 -7.52 19.55
CA GLN A 74 -8.73 -6.96 20.40
C GLN A 74 -8.18 -5.66 19.80
N PRO A 75 -7.85 -4.64 20.63
CA PRO A 75 -7.25 -3.40 20.15
C PRO A 75 -6.03 -3.62 19.30
N LYS A 76 -5.16 -4.55 19.70
CA LYS A 76 -3.93 -4.90 18.99
C LYS A 76 -4.12 -5.46 17.56
N ASP A 77 -5.32 -5.95 17.25
CA ASP A 77 -5.65 -6.49 15.91
C ASP A 77 -6.30 -5.44 15.00
N SER A 78 -6.13 -4.16 15.33
CA SER A 78 -6.76 -3.06 14.62
C SER A 78 -5.81 -1.89 14.45
N TYR A 79 -5.94 -1.18 13.32
CA TYR A 79 -5.20 0.07 13.11
C TYR A 79 -6.02 1.06 12.29
N ARG A 80 -5.71 2.34 12.47
CA ARG A 80 -6.09 3.43 11.58
C ARG A 80 -4.86 4.00 10.95
N ALA A 81 -4.94 4.32 9.68
CA ALA A 81 -3.79 4.81 8.95
C ALA A 81 -4.17 5.86 7.93
N GLY A 82 -3.23 6.75 7.66
CA GLY A 82 -3.36 7.75 6.62
C GLY A 82 -2.05 7.97 5.90
N ASN A 83 -2.16 8.37 4.64
CA ASN A 83 -1.02 8.80 3.83
C ASN A 83 -1.46 10.00 3.00
N GLU A 84 -0.73 11.11 3.13
CA GLU A 84 -0.89 12.32 2.35
C GLU A 84 0.39 12.55 1.55
N ILE A 85 0.24 12.74 0.25
CA ILE A 85 1.35 12.96 -0.66
C ILE A 85 1.07 14.21 -1.49
N TYR A 86 1.96 15.17 -1.38
CA TYR A 86 2.01 16.37 -2.21
C TYR A 86 3.20 16.24 -3.14
N SER A 87 3.03 16.42 -4.43
CA SER A 87 4.14 16.39 -5.36
C SER A 87 4.02 17.43 -6.45
N GLY A 88 5.15 18.10 -6.72
CA GLY A 88 5.35 18.94 -7.89
C GLY A 88 6.30 18.25 -8.87
N TYR A 89 6.06 18.39 -10.16
CA TYR A 89 6.94 17.82 -11.17
C TYR A 89 7.11 18.74 -12.36
N LEU A 90 8.29 18.64 -12.96
CA LEU A 90 8.68 19.28 -14.21
C LEU A 90 9.16 18.18 -15.16
N LEU A 91 8.67 18.20 -16.39
CA LEU A 91 9.03 17.27 -17.45
C LEU A 91 9.23 18.04 -18.74
N THR A 92 10.28 17.72 -19.48
CA THR A 92 10.52 18.30 -20.80
C THR A 92 10.99 17.25 -21.79
N ASP A 93 10.50 17.37 -23.01
CA ASP A 93 11.04 16.69 -24.18
C ASP A 93 11.62 17.75 -25.10
N PHE A 94 12.85 17.53 -25.56
CA PHE A 94 13.49 18.40 -26.53
C PHE A 94 14.51 17.66 -27.41
N TYR A 95 14.74 18.20 -28.58
CA TYR A 95 15.69 17.68 -29.53
C TYR A 95 16.85 18.67 -29.68
N PRO A 96 17.99 18.44 -28.99
CA PRO A 96 19.21 19.26 -29.19
C PRO A 96 19.71 19.19 -30.62
N VAL A 97 19.58 18.02 -31.23
CA VAL A 97 19.82 17.75 -32.66
C VAL A 97 18.69 16.82 -33.16
N PRO A 98 18.38 16.81 -34.47
CA PRO A 98 17.23 16.03 -34.99
C PRO A 98 17.25 14.53 -34.64
N SER A 99 18.44 13.95 -34.49
CA SER A 99 18.64 12.54 -34.18
C SER A 99 18.60 12.20 -32.69
N LEU A 100 18.60 13.20 -31.79
CA LEU A 100 18.66 12.98 -30.34
C LEU A 100 17.44 13.55 -29.63
N LEU A 101 16.57 12.67 -29.13
CA LEU A 101 15.52 13.04 -28.18
C LEU A 101 16.07 12.95 -26.77
N VAL A 102 15.89 14.02 -26.02
CA VAL A 102 16.18 14.11 -24.57
C VAL A 102 14.86 14.32 -23.82
N ASN A 103 14.52 13.39 -22.93
CA ASN A 103 13.44 13.52 -21.98
C ASN A 103 14.04 13.68 -20.59
N LEU A 104 13.82 14.84 -19.98
CA LEU A 104 14.23 15.15 -18.62
C LEU A 104 13.01 15.35 -17.74
N GLY A 105 13.04 14.74 -16.58
CA GLY A 105 12.00 14.89 -15.59
C GLY A 105 12.56 15.04 -14.18
N VAL A 106 11.87 15.80 -13.37
CA VAL A 106 12.10 15.89 -11.94
C VAL A 106 10.78 15.96 -11.23
N ARG A 107 10.64 15.18 -10.17
CA ARG A 107 9.51 15.22 -9.25
C ARG A 107 10.05 15.41 -7.83
N TYR A 108 9.46 16.34 -7.12
CA TYR A 108 9.66 16.52 -5.70
C TYR A 108 8.40 16.11 -4.97
N GLU A 109 8.54 15.34 -3.90
CA GLU A 109 7.42 14.75 -3.17
C GLU A 109 7.58 14.93 -1.67
N ILE A 110 6.52 15.44 -1.04
CA ILE A 110 6.36 15.51 0.42
C ILE A 110 5.33 14.45 0.77
N SER A 111 5.74 13.46 1.55
CA SER A 111 4.89 12.36 2.01
C SER A 111 4.78 12.38 3.52
N LYS A 112 3.54 12.34 4.02
CA LYS A 112 3.21 12.20 5.44
C LYS A 112 2.39 10.93 5.60
N GLN A 113 2.96 9.94 6.28
CA GLN A 113 2.31 8.67 6.54
C GLN A 113 2.25 8.43 8.04
N TRP A 114 1.10 7.98 8.53
CA TRP A 114 0.90 7.67 9.93
C TRP A 114 0.06 6.42 10.12
N VAL A 115 0.27 5.74 11.23
CA VAL A 115 -0.53 4.59 11.67
C VAL A 115 -0.78 4.71 13.17
N ASP A 116 -2.05 4.70 13.56
CA ASP A 116 -2.50 4.56 14.94
C ASP A 116 -2.81 3.10 15.20
N TYR A 117 -2.23 2.55 16.24
CA TYR A 117 -2.34 1.14 16.60
C TYR A 117 -2.43 0.97 18.12
N ALA A 118 -2.64 -0.24 18.58
CA ALA A 118 -2.54 -0.59 19.98
C ALA A 118 -1.51 -1.69 20.18
N THR A 119 -0.83 -1.67 21.32
CA THR A 119 0.02 -2.77 21.79
C THR A 119 -0.83 -3.79 22.57
N ASP A 120 -0.24 -4.92 22.92
CA ASP A 120 -0.93 -5.96 23.70
C ASP A 120 -1.32 -5.42 25.08
N GLY A 121 -2.60 -5.53 25.41
CA GLY A 121 -3.16 -4.97 26.67
C GLY A 121 -3.37 -3.46 26.67
N GLY A 122 -3.06 -2.75 25.58
CA GLY A 122 -3.28 -1.31 25.44
C GLY A 122 -4.69 -0.95 24.99
N ASP A 123 -5.00 0.34 25.09
CA ASP A 123 -6.26 0.90 24.60
C ASP A 123 -6.29 1.01 23.07
N TRP A 124 -7.50 1.14 22.50
CA TRP A 124 -7.69 1.30 21.07
C TRP A 124 -6.96 2.53 20.54
N TYR A 125 -6.07 2.31 19.54
CA TYR A 125 -5.36 3.39 18.83
C TYR A 125 -4.52 4.31 19.75
N ALA A 126 -4.00 3.77 20.85
CA ALA A 126 -3.26 4.54 21.84
C ALA A 126 -1.89 5.00 21.37
N GLU A 127 -1.30 4.27 20.44
CA GLU A 127 0.04 4.52 19.92
C GLU A 127 -0.02 5.07 18.49
N ARG A 128 0.93 5.94 18.14
CA ARG A 128 1.08 6.47 16.79
C ARG A 128 2.51 6.33 16.27
N ARG A 129 2.63 5.86 15.04
CA ARG A 129 3.89 5.89 14.29
C ARG A 129 3.73 6.79 13.07
N ASN A 130 4.69 7.70 12.89
CA ASN A 130 4.74 8.62 11.74
C ASN A 130 5.96 8.29 10.87
N LEU A 131 5.79 8.47 9.57
CA LEU A 131 6.86 8.41 8.56
C LEU A 131 6.70 9.60 7.62
N ASP A 132 7.43 10.68 7.92
CA ASP A 132 7.45 11.89 7.11
C ASP A 132 8.72 11.91 6.26
N LYS A 133 8.58 12.05 4.95
CA LYS A 133 9.68 12.02 3.99
C LYS A 133 9.52 13.08 2.92
N ASN A 134 10.66 13.62 2.52
CA ASN A 134 10.81 14.50 1.37
C ASN A 134 11.74 13.82 0.38
N ASP A 135 11.27 13.60 -0.82
CA ASP A 135 11.97 12.80 -1.81
C ASP A 135 12.07 13.53 -3.14
N PHE A 136 13.21 13.36 -3.80
CA PHE A 136 13.51 13.92 -5.10
C PHE A 136 13.74 12.78 -6.11
N PHE A 137 13.00 12.81 -7.23
CA PHE A 137 12.98 11.78 -8.25
C PHE A 137 13.39 12.36 -9.61
N PRO A 138 14.69 12.35 -9.94
CA PRO A 138 15.16 12.69 -11.28
C PRO A 138 14.90 11.54 -12.23
N THR A 139 14.63 11.89 -13.49
CA THR A 139 14.47 10.95 -14.61
C THR A 139 15.18 11.51 -15.83
N LEU A 140 15.93 10.68 -16.51
CA LEU A 140 16.60 10.96 -17.77
C LEU A 140 16.31 9.82 -18.75
N ASN A 141 15.79 10.16 -19.91
CA ASN A 141 15.69 9.24 -21.04
C ASN A 141 16.31 9.89 -22.28
N LEU A 142 17.19 9.16 -22.94
CA LEU A 142 17.84 9.56 -24.19
C LEU A 142 17.46 8.55 -25.28
N LYS A 143 17.13 9.03 -26.45
CA LYS A 143 16.97 8.22 -27.66
C LYS A 143 17.77 8.84 -28.77
N TYR A 144 18.82 8.14 -29.20
CA TYR A 144 19.62 8.52 -30.36
C TYR A 144 19.25 7.65 -31.55
N THR A 145 18.76 8.27 -32.61
CA THR A 145 18.42 7.62 -33.87
C THR A 145 19.67 7.60 -34.75
N VAL A 146 20.26 6.41 -34.93
CA VAL A 146 21.48 6.23 -35.76
C VAL A 146 21.13 6.30 -37.23
N ASN A 147 20.06 5.61 -37.62
CA ASN A 147 19.47 5.60 -38.95
C ASN A 147 18.00 5.14 -38.86
N ASP A 148 17.29 5.05 -39.98
CA ASP A 148 15.86 4.70 -40.01
C ASP A 148 15.54 3.34 -39.39
N ALA A 149 16.50 2.41 -39.39
CA ALA A 149 16.31 1.06 -38.84
C ALA A 149 16.83 0.90 -37.41
N ASN A 150 17.73 1.78 -36.92
CA ASN A 150 18.44 1.58 -35.66
C ASN A 150 18.38 2.79 -34.73
N SER A 151 18.11 2.55 -33.47
CA SER A 151 18.19 3.56 -32.41
C SER A 151 18.80 3.00 -31.13
N ILE A 152 19.52 3.84 -30.40
CA ILE A 152 20.11 3.57 -29.11
C ILE A 152 19.29 4.32 -28.06
N ARG A 153 18.96 3.65 -26.94
CA ARG A 153 18.22 4.26 -25.83
C ARG A 153 18.98 4.08 -24.52
N PHE A 154 18.97 5.13 -23.73
CA PHE A 154 19.49 5.12 -22.37
C PHE A 154 18.42 5.69 -21.44
N SER A 155 18.21 5.04 -20.29
CA SER A 155 17.24 5.49 -19.28
C SER A 155 17.85 5.37 -17.89
N ALA A 156 17.69 6.43 -17.09
CA ALA A 156 18.09 6.46 -15.69
C ALA A 156 17.02 7.17 -14.88
N SER A 157 16.64 6.59 -13.73
CA SER A 157 15.69 7.19 -12.80
C SER A 157 15.96 6.76 -11.37
N ARG A 158 15.55 7.61 -10.43
CA ARG A 158 15.50 7.27 -9.01
C ARG A 158 14.05 6.99 -8.61
N THR A 159 13.85 5.86 -7.93
CA THR A 159 12.57 5.46 -7.33
C THR A 159 12.77 5.03 -5.87
N ILE A 160 11.68 5.04 -5.10
CA ILE A 160 11.67 4.52 -3.73
C ILE A 160 10.46 3.63 -3.52
N THR A 161 10.57 2.72 -2.56
CA THR A 161 9.45 1.97 -2.01
C THR A 161 9.21 2.43 -0.57
N ARG A 162 7.96 2.69 -0.22
CA ARG A 162 7.55 3.02 1.15
C ARG A 162 6.86 1.83 1.78
N PRO A 163 7.01 1.63 3.10
CA PRO A 163 6.31 0.56 3.80
C PRO A 163 4.80 0.74 3.68
N SER A 164 4.11 -0.36 3.61
CA SER A 164 2.65 -0.42 3.69
C SER A 164 2.19 -0.08 5.12
N PHE A 165 0.90 0.24 5.29
CA PHE A 165 0.35 0.54 6.62
C PHE A 165 0.50 -0.62 7.59
N ILE A 166 0.36 -1.85 7.10
CA ILE A 166 0.49 -3.05 7.92
C ILE A 166 1.93 -3.29 8.39
N GLU A 167 2.94 -2.95 7.59
CA GLU A 167 4.35 -3.04 7.97
C GLU A 167 4.76 -1.97 8.98
N MET A 168 4.00 -0.87 9.05
CA MET A 168 4.22 0.17 10.05
C MET A 168 3.57 -0.16 11.39
N ALA A 169 2.54 -0.99 11.42
CA ALA A 169 1.86 -1.42 12.63
C ALA A 169 2.57 -2.65 13.23
N PRO A 170 2.92 -2.64 14.53
CA PRO A 170 3.66 -3.73 15.17
C PRO A 170 2.72 -4.87 15.62
N PHE A 171 1.90 -5.41 14.73
CA PHE A 171 1.08 -6.57 15.07
C PHE A 171 1.47 -7.79 14.25
N LEU A 172 1.27 -8.95 14.86
CA LEU A 172 1.52 -10.23 14.21
C LEU A 172 0.42 -10.51 13.19
N TYR A 173 0.79 -10.51 11.92
CA TYR A 173 -0.06 -11.03 10.88
C TYR A 173 0.01 -12.56 10.90
N GLN A 174 -1.09 -13.18 11.27
CA GLN A 174 -1.21 -14.64 11.28
C GLN A 174 -1.98 -15.08 10.04
N GLU A 175 -1.27 -15.66 9.08
CA GLU A 175 -1.92 -16.34 7.95
C GLU A 175 -2.47 -17.69 8.39
N SER A 176 -3.50 -18.18 7.69
CA SER A 176 -4.20 -19.42 8.01
C SER A 176 -3.35 -20.70 7.92
N TYR A 177 -2.11 -20.60 7.47
CA TYR A 177 -1.20 -21.73 7.25
C TYR A 177 0.02 -21.77 8.18
N GLY A 178 0.01 -21.08 9.28
CA GLY A 178 1.05 -21.15 10.29
C GLY A 178 1.61 -19.77 10.68
N SER A 179 2.04 -19.69 11.94
CA SER A 179 2.80 -18.57 12.45
C SER A 179 4.25 -18.66 11.92
N ALA A 180 4.71 -17.62 11.23
CA ALA A 180 6.13 -17.43 11.01
C ALA A 180 6.76 -16.74 12.21
#